data_7a8b4b88074272c885be07bd5053abfa
#
_entry.id   7a8b4b88074272c885be07bd5053abfa
#
_cell.length_a   1.000
_cell.length_b   1.000
_cell.length_c   1.000
_cell.angle_alpha   90.00
_cell.angle_beta   90.00
_cell.angle_gamma   90.00
#
_symmetry.space_group_name_H-M   'P 1'
#
loop_
_entity.id
_entity.type
_entity.pdbx_description
1 polymer ?
#
loop_
_entity_poly.entity_id
_entity_poly.type
_entity_poly.pdbx_seq_one_letter_code
_entity_poly.pdbx_strand_id
1 'polypeptide(L)'
;MLEKHKIRKAALLVMKKILLLMTGGTIASSDTGSGLMPVAGADRLLNYVPDVNKICDLYTMSVMNIDSTNMTPELIMKLAQAVSDNYDKYDGFVITHGTDTMAYSAAALSYMLQNLGKPVAFTGSQLP
;
A
#
# COMPACT_ATOMS: atom_id res chain seq x y z
N MET A 1 31.88 21.96 -3.36
CA MET A 1 30.59 22.01 -4.09
C MET A 1 30.27 20.73 -4.85
N LEU A 2 31.21 20.11 -5.51
CA LEU A 2 31.03 18.86 -6.27
C LEU A 2 30.72 17.60 -5.41
N GLU A 3 31.24 17.51 -4.18
CA GLU A 3 30.97 16.38 -3.30
C GLU A 3 29.53 16.36 -2.76
N LYS A 4 28.97 17.51 -2.39
CA LYS A 4 27.57 17.62 -1.95
C LYS A 4 26.57 17.25 -3.06
N HIS A 5 26.94 17.48 -4.32
CA HIS A 5 26.12 17.10 -5.48
C HIS A 5 26.19 15.58 -5.75
N LYS A 6 27.36 14.96 -5.56
CA LYS A 6 27.54 13.50 -5.65
C LYS A 6 26.82 12.76 -4.54
N ILE A 7 26.85 13.28 -3.30
CA ILE A 7 26.13 12.70 -2.15
C ILE A 7 24.61 12.81 -2.34
N ARG A 8 24.11 13.95 -2.86
CA ARG A 8 22.68 14.08 -3.22
C ARG A 8 22.28 13.14 -4.35
N LYS A 9 23.14 12.93 -5.34
CA LYS A 9 22.88 11.99 -6.46
C LYS A 9 22.93 10.52 -6.01
N ALA A 10 23.82 10.17 -5.07
CA ALA A 10 23.88 8.84 -4.47
C ALA A 10 22.71 8.56 -3.52
N ALA A 11 22.24 9.56 -2.77
CA ALA A 11 21.03 9.46 -1.94
C ALA A 11 19.74 9.36 -2.77
N LEU A 12 19.75 9.79 -4.05
CA LEU A 12 18.63 9.65 -4.98
C LEU A 12 18.54 8.25 -5.62
N LEU A 13 19.50 7.35 -5.37
CA LEU A 13 19.57 6.02 -5.99
C LEU A 13 19.07 4.88 -5.09
N VAL A 14 18.68 5.16 -3.86
CA VAL A 14 18.02 4.16 -3.01
C VAL A 14 16.52 4.27 -3.23
N MET A 15 15.98 3.36 -4.03
CA MET A 15 14.54 3.26 -4.26
C MET A 15 13.83 3.01 -2.93
N LYS A 16 12.74 3.74 -2.70
CA LYS A 16 11.92 3.56 -1.51
C LYS A 16 11.09 2.29 -1.62
N LYS A 17 11.06 1.50 -0.56
CA LYS A 17 10.24 0.29 -0.47
C LYS A 17 8.83 0.67 -0.06
N ILE A 18 7.88 0.45 -0.94
CA ILE A 18 6.46 0.74 -0.69
C ILE A 18 5.68 -0.57 -0.60
N LEU A 19 4.90 -0.71 0.45
CA LEU A 19 3.96 -1.83 0.59
C LEU A 19 2.55 -1.41 0.18
N LEU A 20 2.02 -2.07 -0.85
CA LEU A 20 0.63 -1.95 -1.28
C LEU A 20 -0.22 -2.98 -0.53
N LEU A 21 -1.13 -2.51 0.31
CA LEU A 21 -2.10 -3.32 1.04
C LEU A 21 -3.42 -3.32 0.25
N MET A 22 -3.84 -4.50 -0.19
CA MET A 22 -5.04 -4.65 -1.00
C MET A 22 -6.21 -5.13 -0.12
N THR A 23 -7.37 -4.47 -0.24
CA THR A 23 -8.57 -4.82 0.53
C THR A 23 -9.65 -5.49 -0.32
N GLY A 24 -9.49 -5.55 -1.61
CA GLY A 24 -10.44 -6.09 -2.57
C GLY A 24 -10.65 -5.16 -3.76
N GLY A 25 -11.65 -5.44 -4.57
CA GLY A 25 -11.95 -4.73 -5.80
C GLY A 25 -11.30 -5.33 -7.04
N THR A 26 -11.49 -4.71 -8.18
CA THR A 26 -11.16 -5.22 -9.53
C THR A 26 -9.66 -5.54 -9.73
N ILE A 27 -8.79 -4.98 -8.90
CA ILE A 27 -7.34 -5.21 -8.96
C ILE A 27 -6.95 -6.53 -8.27
N ALA A 28 -7.79 -7.06 -7.37
CA ALA A 28 -7.47 -8.19 -6.49
C ALA A 28 -8.12 -9.52 -6.89
N SER A 29 -8.81 -9.62 -8.01
CA SER A 29 -9.55 -10.82 -8.40
C SER A 29 -8.64 -11.92 -8.96
N SER A 30 -7.83 -12.54 -8.11
CA SER A 30 -7.40 -13.93 -8.23
C SER A 30 -7.01 -14.44 -6.86
N ASP A 31 -7.85 -15.35 -6.37
CA ASP A 31 -7.74 -16.06 -5.12
C ASP A 31 -6.46 -16.92 -5.09
N THR A 32 -5.52 -16.55 -4.24
CA THR A 32 -4.49 -17.46 -3.76
C THR A 32 -4.30 -17.17 -2.28
N GLY A 33 -5.05 -17.91 -1.47
CA GLY A 33 -5.04 -17.80 -0.01
C GLY A 33 -3.73 -18.23 0.62
N SER A 34 -2.71 -17.40 0.55
CA SER A 34 -1.57 -17.50 1.48
C SER A 34 -0.58 -16.35 1.30
N GLY A 35 -0.37 -15.59 2.37
CA GLY A 35 0.88 -14.96 2.74
C GLY A 35 1.52 -14.01 1.72
N LEU A 36 2.51 -13.31 2.17
CA LEU A 36 3.43 -12.48 1.38
C LEU A 36 3.83 -13.18 0.06
N MET A 37 3.21 -12.78 -1.04
CA MET A 37 3.65 -13.18 -2.38
C MET A 37 4.39 -12.00 -3.02
N PRO A 38 5.68 -12.13 -3.31
CA PRO A 38 6.33 -11.24 -4.25
C PRO A 38 5.76 -11.53 -5.64
N VAL A 39 5.35 -10.49 -6.36
CA VAL A 39 5.24 -10.46 -7.81
C VAL A 39 3.87 -10.73 -8.45
N ALA A 40 3.05 -11.71 -8.06
CA ALA A 40 1.85 -12.04 -8.85
C ALA A 40 0.75 -10.94 -8.86
N GLY A 41 0.61 -10.17 -7.77
CA GLY A 41 -0.29 -8.99 -7.73
C GLY A 41 0.37 -7.73 -8.30
N ALA A 42 1.68 -7.62 -8.16
CA ALA A 42 2.46 -6.51 -8.71
C ALA A 42 2.47 -6.51 -10.23
N ASP A 43 2.57 -7.67 -10.88
CA ASP A 43 2.61 -7.77 -12.35
C ASP A 43 1.34 -7.22 -13.00
N ARG A 44 0.16 -7.45 -12.40
CA ARG A 44 -1.09 -6.85 -12.89
C ARG A 44 -1.11 -5.35 -12.68
N LEU A 45 -0.72 -4.88 -11.52
CA LEU A 45 -0.65 -3.43 -11.23
C LEU A 45 0.37 -2.74 -12.15
N LEU A 46 1.51 -3.40 -12.41
CA LEU A 46 2.54 -2.89 -13.31
C LEU A 46 2.04 -2.74 -14.76
N ASN A 47 1.07 -3.56 -15.19
CA ASN A 47 0.43 -3.39 -16.49
C ASN A 47 -0.41 -2.11 -16.57
N TYR A 48 -0.97 -1.65 -15.44
CA TYR A 48 -1.73 -0.40 -15.39
C TYR A 48 -0.87 0.82 -15.07
N VAL A 49 0.23 0.63 -14.33
CA VAL A 49 1.15 1.71 -13.94
C VAL A 49 2.59 1.27 -14.21
N PRO A 50 2.99 1.15 -15.50
CA PRO A 50 4.30 0.58 -15.87
C PRO A 50 5.49 1.38 -15.34
N ASP A 51 5.28 2.65 -15.02
CA ASP A 51 6.35 3.54 -14.56
C ASP A 51 6.58 3.50 -13.04
N VAL A 52 5.78 2.75 -12.28
CA VAL A 52 5.92 2.69 -10.82
C VAL A 52 7.29 2.15 -10.39
N ASN A 53 7.84 1.18 -11.12
CA ASN A 53 9.17 0.61 -10.87
C ASN A 53 10.32 1.60 -11.10
N LYS A 54 10.06 2.76 -11.74
CA LYS A 54 11.04 3.82 -11.90
C LYS A 54 11.14 4.73 -10.68
N ILE A 55 10.13 4.67 -9.79
CA ILE A 55 9.99 5.58 -8.65
C ILE A 55 10.10 4.88 -7.30
N CYS A 56 9.75 3.61 -7.21
CA CYS A 56 9.85 2.85 -5.95
C CYS A 56 9.99 1.34 -6.20
N ASP A 57 10.48 0.64 -5.16
CA ASP A 57 10.38 -0.81 -5.05
C ASP A 57 9.01 -1.14 -4.47
N LEU A 58 8.08 -1.63 -5.32
CA LEU A 58 6.71 -1.93 -4.91
C LEU A 58 6.58 -3.38 -4.46
N TYR A 59 6.02 -3.57 -3.27
CA TYR A 59 5.61 -4.86 -2.70
C TYR A 59 4.11 -4.87 -2.51
N THR A 60 3.48 -6.03 -2.62
CA THR A 60 2.04 -6.19 -2.49
C THR A 60 1.67 -7.19 -1.41
N MET A 61 0.59 -6.92 -0.67
CA MET A 61 -0.01 -7.83 0.30
C MET A 61 -1.53 -7.76 0.20
N SER A 62 -2.19 -8.90 0.01
CA SER A 62 -3.63 -8.98 0.15
C SER A 62 -3.99 -9.12 1.63
N VAL A 63 -4.66 -8.12 2.19
CA VAL A 63 -5.11 -8.13 3.60
C VAL A 63 -6.49 -8.76 3.70
N MET A 64 -7.35 -8.45 2.74
CA MET A 64 -8.71 -8.96 2.61
C MET A 64 -9.17 -8.84 1.15
N ASN A 65 -10.30 -9.46 0.83
CA ASN A 65 -10.93 -9.32 -0.48
C ASN A 65 -12.43 -9.10 -0.28
N ILE A 66 -12.81 -7.86 -0.09
CA ILE A 66 -14.21 -7.47 0.21
C ILE A 66 -14.66 -6.30 -0.64
N ASP A 67 -15.97 -6.17 -0.81
CA ASP A 67 -16.60 -4.92 -1.17
C ASP A 67 -16.54 -3.97 0.03
N SER A 68 -16.19 -2.70 -0.21
CA SER A 68 -16.04 -1.71 0.85
C SER A 68 -17.34 -1.43 1.63
N THR A 69 -18.51 -1.71 1.05
CA THR A 69 -19.80 -1.67 1.77
C THR A 69 -19.86 -2.65 2.94
N ASN A 70 -19.04 -3.68 2.92
CA ASN A 70 -18.91 -4.69 3.98
C ASN A 70 -17.76 -4.39 4.97
N MET A 71 -17.18 -3.20 4.91
CA MET A 71 -16.12 -2.81 5.83
C MET A 71 -16.64 -2.72 7.28
N THR A 72 -15.92 -3.33 8.21
CA THR A 72 -16.25 -3.32 9.64
C THR A 72 -15.08 -2.77 10.46
N PRO A 73 -15.31 -2.36 11.73
CA PRO A 73 -14.24 -1.93 12.62
C PRO A 73 -13.12 -2.98 12.78
N GLU A 74 -13.47 -4.26 12.84
CA GLU A 74 -12.52 -5.38 12.97
C GLU A 74 -11.63 -5.49 11.74
N LEU A 75 -12.19 -5.25 10.54
CA LEU A 75 -11.42 -5.24 9.30
C LEU A 75 -10.49 -4.03 9.19
N ILE A 76 -10.92 -2.88 9.73
CA ILE A 76 -10.05 -1.71 9.84
C ILE A 76 -8.90 -1.97 10.84
N MET A 77 -9.18 -2.63 11.97
CA MET A 77 -8.13 -3.06 12.90
C MET A 77 -7.14 -4.02 12.24
N LYS A 78 -7.61 -4.92 11.36
CA LYS A 78 -6.74 -5.80 10.59
C LYS A 78 -5.82 -5.03 9.63
N LEU A 79 -6.30 -3.94 9.04
CA LEU A 79 -5.46 -3.03 8.24
C LEU A 79 -4.40 -2.34 9.11
N ALA A 80 -4.80 -1.83 10.28
CA ALA A 80 -3.87 -1.21 11.22
C ALA A 80 -2.77 -2.19 11.64
N GLN A 81 -3.13 -3.44 11.93
CA GLN A 81 -2.20 -4.48 12.28
C GLN A 81 -1.23 -4.80 11.13
N ALA A 82 -1.74 -4.88 9.89
CA ALA A 82 -0.90 -5.12 8.71
C ALA A 82 0.13 -4.01 8.49
N VAL A 83 -0.23 -2.74 8.71
CA VAL A 83 0.73 -1.62 8.69
C VAL A 83 1.75 -1.76 9.81
N SER A 84 1.30 -2.01 11.04
CA SER A 84 2.15 -2.13 12.23
C SER A 84 3.18 -3.25 12.09
N ASP A 85 2.77 -4.44 11.67
CA ASP A 85 3.64 -5.63 11.53
C ASP A 85 4.72 -5.46 10.45
N ASN A 86 4.48 -4.54 9.52
CA ASN A 86 5.38 -4.28 8.41
C ASN A 86 6.07 -2.91 8.49
N TYR A 87 5.84 -2.16 9.57
CA TYR A 87 6.27 -0.77 9.68
C TYR A 87 7.78 -0.59 9.49
N ASP A 88 8.59 -1.46 10.09
CA ASP A 88 10.06 -1.36 10.02
C ASP A 88 10.65 -1.84 8.69
N LYS A 89 9.89 -2.58 7.90
CA LYS A 89 10.37 -3.20 6.65
C LYS A 89 10.23 -2.30 5.43
N TYR A 90 9.29 -1.33 5.47
CA TYR A 90 8.93 -0.48 4.33
C TYR A 90 9.05 1.00 4.67
N ASP A 91 9.25 1.82 3.65
CA ASP A 91 9.37 3.29 3.77
C ASP A 91 8.01 4.00 3.72
N GLY A 92 6.98 3.32 3.22
CA GLY A 92 5.63 3.85 3.13
C GLY A 92 4.62 2.77 2.75
N PHE A 93 3.34 3.11 2.89
CA PHE A 93 2.21 2.21 2.68
C PHE A 93 1.17 2.85 1.79
N VAL A 94 0.62 2.07 0.86
CA VAL A 94 -0.53 2.45 0.04
C VAL A 94 -1.62 1.41 0.26
N ILE A 95 -2.83 1.85 0.52
CA ILE A 95 -3.98 0.97 0.75
C ILE A 95 -4.95 1.18 -0.41
N THR A 96 -5.17 0.14 -1.21
CA THR A 96 -6.28 0.16 -2.19
C THR A 96 -7.58 -0.18 -1.48
N HIS A 97 -8.62 0.62 -1.74
CA HIS A 97 -9.87 0.54 -1.00
C HIS A 97 -11.04 0.92 -1.91
N GLY A 98 -12.18 0.26 -1.74
CA GLY A 98 -13.41 0.69 -2.40
C GLY A 98 -13.84 2.07 -1.93
N THR A 99 -14.42 2.87 -2.82
CA THR A 99 -14.69 4.29 -2.56
C THR A 99 -15.84 4.55 -1.60
N ASP A 100 -16.78 3.60 -1.44
CA ASP A 100 -17.99 3.80 -0.63
C ASP A 100 -17.70 4.13 0.84
N THR A 101 -16.67 3.48 1.43
CA THR A 101 -16.31 3.64 2.84
C THR A 101 -14.87 4.08 3.07
N MET A 102 -14.15 4.46 2.01
CA MET A 102 -12.73 4.81 2.08
C MET A 102 -12.47 5.96 3.08
N ALA A 103 -13.32 6.99 3.09
CA ALA A 103 -13.18 8.13 4.00
C ALA A 103 -13.30 7.71 5.47
N TYR A 104 -14.23 6.79 5.78
CA TYR A 104 -14.42 6.26 7.13
C TYR A 104 -13.25 5.40 7.57
N SER A 105 -12.80 4.51 6.70
CA SER A 105 -11.64 3.66 6.97
C SER A 105 -10.37 4.47 7.17
N ALA A 106 -10.14 5.50 6.35
CA ALA A 106 -8.99 6.38 6.47
C ALA A 106 -9.02 7.18 7.78
N ALA A 107 -10.19 7.74 8.14
CA ALA A 107 -10.36 8.45 9.40
C ALA A 107 -10.10 7.53 10.60
N ALA A 108 -10.72 6.35 10.64
CA ALA A 108 -10.54 5.39 11.72
C ALA A 108 -9.07 4.96 11.84
N LEU A 109 -8.42 4.64 10.72
CA LEU A 109 -7.02 4.22 10.70
C LEU A 109 -6.09 5.33 11.22
N SER A 110 -6.39 6.60 10.92
CA SER A 110 -5.59 7.74 11.40
C SER A 110 -5.60 7.88 12.92
N TYR A 111 -6.67 7.44 13.60
CA TYR A 111 -6.75 7.40 15.07
C TYR A 111 -6.06 6.16 15.66
N MET A 112 -6.05 5.03 14.93
CA MET A 112 -5.41 3.80 15.38
C MET A 112 -3.90 3.85 15.24
N LEU A 113 -3.40 4.46 14.18
CA LEU A 113 -1.97 4.57 13.86
C LEU A 113 -1.46 5.97 14.22
N GLN A 114 -1.01 6.15 15.45
CA GLN A 114 -0.50 7.44 15.92
C GLN A 114 1.02 7.54 15.79
N ASN A 115 1.51 8.77 15.71
CA ASN A 115 2.94 9.09 15.65
C ASN A 115 3.69 8.43 14.49
N LEU A 116 3.04 8.31 13.33
CA LEU A 116 3.64 7.74 12.14
C LEU A 116 4.75 8.67 11.61
N GLY A 117 5.95 8.10 11.44
CA GLY A 117 7.06 8.75 10.73
C GLY A 117 7.11 8.38 9.24
N LYS A 118 6.18 7.55 8.76
CA LYS A 118 6.09 7.08 7.37
C LYS A 118 4.69 7.31 6.82
N PRO A 119 4.54 7.64 5.52
CA PRO A 119 3.24 7.88 4.92
C PRO A 119 2.41 6.60 4.83
N VAL A 120 1.11 6.73 5.10
CA VAL A 120 0.08 5.74 4.82
C VAL A 120 -0.99 6.43 3.99
N ALA A 121 -1.13 6.04 2.73
CA ALA A 121 -2.03 6.67 1.77
C ALA A 121 -3.13 5.70 1.35
N PHE A 122 -4.37 6.20 1.25
CA PHE A 122 -5.47 5.47 0.65
C PHE A 122 -5.65 5.86 -0.82
N THR A 123 -5.98 4.89 -1.65
CA THR A 123 -6.35 5.10 -3.05
C THR A 123 -7.49 4.16 -3.44
N GLY A 124 -8.32 4.61 -4.36
CA GLY A 124 -9.41 3.82 -4.92
C GLY A 124 -9.78 4.33 -6.31
N SER A 125 -10.51 3.50 -7.06
CA SER A 125 -11.04 3.87 -8.37
C SER A 125 -12.55 3.73 -8.37
N GLN A 126 -13.25 4.67 -9.02
CA GLN A 126 -14.69 4.59 -9.28
C GLN A 126 -14.98 3.95 -10.64
N LEU A 127 -13.97 3.86 -11.49
CA LEU A 127 -14.07 3.19 -12.78
C LEU A 127 -13.36 1.84 -12.72
N PRO A 128 -13.98 0.78 -13.27
CA PRO A 128 -13.38 -0.55 -13.33
C PRO A 128 -12.17 -0.61 -14.27
#